data_49ec6da3c27031e9e64c607d1109514a
#
_entry.id   49ec6da3c27031e9e64c607d1109514a
#
_cell.length_a   1.000
_cell.length_b   1.000
_cell.length_c   1.000
_cell.angle_alpha   90.00
_cell.angle_beta   90.00
_cell.angle_gamma   90.00
#
_symmetry.space_group_name_H-M   'P 1'
#
loop_
_entity.id
_entity.type
_entity.pdbx_description
1 polymer ?
#
loop_
_entity_poly.entity_id
_entity_poly.type
_entity_poly.pdbx_seq_one_letter_code
_entity_poly.pdbx_strand_id
1 'polypeptide(L)'
;MSSNVNSYMGNLHSEGYLALHAQDEDPTSDSEHGVLFAKEEDGTTRLFAMDGAGNVTQLSPHNAEGDWVFYSHNVKTGAVVRINMSRAIEKLEELTGESFTETMKP
;
A
#
# COMPACT_ATOMS: atom_id res chain seq x y z
N MET A 1 1.55 -13.16 23.14
CA MET A 1 2.33 -12.07 23.69
C MET A 1 2.54 -11.00 22.63
N SER A 2 2.38 -9.80 23.01
CA SER A 2 2.63 -8.72 22.09
C SER A 2 4.11 -8.57 21.81
N SER A 3 4.43 -8.43 20.55
CA SER A 3 5.79 -8.16 20.16
C SER A 3 5.97 -6.70 19.79
N ASN A 4 5.08 -5.85 20.31
CA ASN A 4 5.13 -4.42 20.00
C ASN A 4 6.29 -3.76 20.73
N VAL A 5 7.47 -4.13 20.30
CA VAL A 5 8.68 -3.46 20.77
C VAL A 5 9.01 -2.40 19.76
N ASN A 6 8.91 -1.16 20.17
CA ASN A 6 9.29 -0.06 19.31
C ASN A 6 10.80 0.10 19.39
N SER A 7 11.46 -0.28 18.31
CA SER A 7 12.90 -0.12 18.22
C SER A 7 13.19 1.06 17.33
N TYR A 8 13.92 2.03 17.89
CA TYR A 8 14.34 3.19 17.13
C TYR A 8 15.81 3.03 16.82
N MET A 9 16.11 2.89 15.53
CA MET A 9 17.49 2.72 15.08
C MET A 9 17.78 3.69 13.95
N GLY A 10 18.98 4.21 13.89
CA GLY A 10 19.38 5.14 12.85
C GLY A 10 19.48 4.49 11.49
N ASN A 11 19.92 3.23 11.46
CA ASN A 11 20.12 2.51 10.21
C ASN A 11 19.63 1.07 10.34
N LEU A 12 19.00 0.60 9.28
CA LEU A 12 18.65 -0.80 9.16
C LEU A 12 19.32 -1.34 7.91
N HIS A 13 20.07 -2.42 8.06
CA HIS A 13 20.74 -3.07 6.93
C HIS A 13 20.29 -4.52 6.85
N SER A 14 19.89 -4.94 5.64
CA SER A 14 19.51 -6.33 5.38
C SER A 14 20.10 -6.77 4.05
N GLU A 15 20.69 -7.95 4.02
CA GLU A 15 21.24 -8.53 2.79
C GLU A 15 20.23 -9.46 2.11
N GLY A 16 19.04 -9.57 2.64
CA GLY A 16 17.98 -10.38 2.07
C GLY A 16 16.74 -9.56 1.86
N TYR A 17 15.75 -9.83 2.68
CA TYR A 17 14.46 -9.13 2.61
C TYR A 17 13.93 -8.90 4.01
N LEU A 18 12.94 -8.00 4.10
CA LEU A 18 12.24 -7.72 5.34
C LEU A 18 10.82 -8.25 5.19
N ALA A 19 10.40 -9.11 6.10
CA ALA A 19 9.04 -9.64 6.11
C ALA A 19 8.30 -9.07 7.31
N LEU A 20 7.11 -8.53 7.07
CA LEU A 20 6.29 -7.95 8.12
C LEU A 20 5.04 -8.80 8.29
N HIS A 21 4.71 -9.09 9.54
CA HIS A 21 3.51 -9.89 9.87
C HIS A 21 2.27 -9.02 9.77
N ALA A 22 1.18 -9.61 9.26
CA ALA A 22 -0.09 -8.89 9.14
C ALA A 22 -0.59 -8.44 10.52
N GLN A 23 -0.97 -7.17 10.60
CA GLN A 23 -1.55 -6.58 11.79
C GLN A 23 -3.07 -6.59 11.68
N ASP A 24 -3.75 -6.60 12.81
CA ASP A 24 -5.21 -6.61 12.84
C ASP A 24 -5.81 -5.25 12.52
N GLU A 25 -5.07 -4.20 12.82
CA GLU A 25 -5.52 -2.83 12.62
C GLU A 25 -4.35 -1.97 12.15
N ASP A 26 -4.69 -0.79 11.63
CA ASP A 26 -3.66 0.17 11.27
C ASP A 26 -2.92 0.63 12.53
N PRO A 27 -1.62 0.87 12.44
CA PRO A 27 -0.87 1.42 13.57
C PRO A 27 -1.38 2.78 13.98
N THR A 28 -1.09 3.17 15.21
CA THR A 28 -1.36 4.53 15.67
C THR A 28 -0.34 5.47 15.05
N SER A 29 -0.80 6.57 14.47
CA SER A 29 0.11 7.53 13.86
C SER A 29 0.89 8.31 14.91
N ASP A 30 2.08 8.71 14.52
CA ASP A 30 2.98 9.54 15.32
C ASP A 30 3.53 10.60 14.37
N SER A 31 3.37 11.87 14.74
CA SER A 31 3.74 12.98 13.85
C SER A 31 5.20 13.01 13.44
N GLU A 32 6.05 12.29 14.16
CA GLU A 32 7.49 12.26 13.85
C GLU A 32 7.93 11.01 13.11
N HIS A 33 7.00 10.11 12.81
CA HIS A 33 7.35 8.84 12.19
C HIS A 33 6.50 8.52 10.97
N GLY A 34 7.15 7.99 9.94
CA GLY A 34 6.48 7.26 8.88
C GLY A 34 6.55 5.78 9.24
N VAL A 35 5.51 5.02 8.92
CA VAL A 35 5.40 3.63 9.32
C VAL A 35 5.13 2.74 8.13
N LEU A 36 5.85 1.61 8.07
CA LEU A 36 5.56 0.53 7.13
C LEU A 36 4.93 -0.60 7.92
N PHE A 37 3.85 -1.16 7.39
CA PHE A 37 3.18 -2.27 8.06
C PHE A 37 2.50 -3.19 7.05
N ALA A 38 2.14 -4.39 7.51
CA ALA A 38 1.37 -5.33 6.72
C ALA A 38 0.01 -5.50 7.35
N LYS A 39 -1.00 -5.71 6.51
CA LYS A 39 -2.36 -5.98 6.96
C LYS A 39 -3.05 -6.84 5.92
N GLU A 40 -3.92 -7.73 6.38
CA GLU A 40 -4.67 -8.58 5.47
C GLU A 40 -5.83 -7.81 4.85
N GLU A 41 -5.99 -8.00 3.56
CA GLU A 41 -7.10 -7.43 2.83
C GLU A 41 -7.56 -8.45 1.79
N ASP A 42 -8.80 -8.83 1.85
CA ASP A 42 -9.39 -9.84 0.96
C ASP A 42 -8.59 -11.15 0.93
N GLY A 43 -8.14 -11.58 2.11
CA GLY A 43 -7.42 -12.83 2.25
C GLY A 43 -5.95 -12.78 1.87
N THR A 44 -5.45 -11.63 1.49
CA THR A 44 -4.05 -11.47 1.10
C THR A 44 -3.37 -10.44 1.99
N THR A 45 -2.22 -10.79 2.54
CA THR A 45 -1.42 -9.85 3.32
C THR A 45 -0.75 -8.87 2.37
N ARG A 46 -0.96 -7.59 2.58
CA ARG A 46 -0.43 -6.52 1.72
C ARG A 46 0.37 -5.54 2.55
N LEU A 47 1.27 -4.84 1.88
CA LEU A 47 2.10 -3.84 2.52
C LEU A 47 1.48 -2.46 2.39
N PHE A 48 1.60 -1.68 3.45
CA PHE A 48 1.06 -0.33 3.53
C PHE A 48 2.10 0.61 4.10
N ALA A 49 1.94 1.88 3.80
CA ALA A 49 2.71 2.95 4.41
C ALA A 49 1.76 3.96 5.04
N MET A 50 2.17 4.48 6.19
CA MET A 50 1.41 5.51 6.89
C MET A 50 2.33 6.71 7.14
N ASP A 51 1.85 7.91 6.86
CA ASP A 51 2.62 9.12 7.18
C ASP A 51 2.35 9.56 8.62
N GLY A 52 3.06 10.60 9.05
CA GLY A 52 2.95 11.10 10.42
C GLY A 52 1.57 11.64 10.78
N ALA A 53 0.76 12.01 9.79
CA ALA A 53 -0.60 12.47 10.02
C ALA A 53 -1.60 11.32 10.10
N GLY A 54 -1.19 10.12 9.72
CA GLY A 54 -2.06 8.95 9.75
C GLY A 54 -2.67 8.59 8.40
N ASN A 55 -2.29 9.27 7.33
CA ASN A 55 -2.74 8.89 5.99
C ASN A 55 -2.08 7.59 5.57
N VAL A 56 -2.86 6.70 4.97
CA VAL A 56 -2.37 5.36 4.61
C VAL A 56 -2.50 5.14 3.11
N THR A 57 -1.48 4.53 2.53
CA THR A 57 -1.52 4.06 1.15
C THR A 57 -1.07 2.61 1.07
N GLN A 58 -1.59 1.90 0.10
CA GLN A 58 -1.23 0.51 -0.14
C GLN A 58 -0.02 0.45 -1.06
N LEU A 59 1.05 -0.22 -0.62
CA LEU A 59 2.27 -0.37 -1.41
C LEU A 59 2.23 -1.62 -2.30
N SER A 60 1.50 -2.65 -1.88
CA SER A 60 1.29 -3.85 -2.70
C SER A 60 0.07 -3.59 -3.57
N PRO A 61 0.22 -3.06 -4.77
CA PRO A 61 -0.87 -2.39 -5.47
C PRO A 61 -1.76 -3.29 -6.32
N HIS A 62 -2.05 -4.49 -5.84
CA HIS A 62 -2.91 -5.42 -6.59
C HIS A 62 -4.15 -5.77 -5.79
N ASN A 63 -5.29 -5.93 -6.47
CA ASN A 63 -6.49 -6.44 -5.83
C ASN A 63 -6.60 -7.97 -6.04
N ALA A 64 -7.72 -8.56 -5.63
CA ALA A 64 -7.90 -10.01 -5.72
C ALA A 64 -7.89 -10.53 -7.16
N GLU A 65 -8.24 -9.69 -8.13
CA GLU A 65 -8.24 -10.05 -9.56
C GLU A 65 -6.89 -9.79 -10.22
N GLY A 66 -5.92 -9.28 -9.48
CA GLY A 66 -4.61 -8.98 -10.01
C GLY A 66 -4.51 -7.62 -10.70
N ASP A 67 -5.56 -6.82 -10.65
CA ASP A 67 -5.52 -5.47 -11.20
C ASP A 67 -4.70 -4.56 -10.30
N TRP A 68 -4.05 -3.60 -10.92
CA TRP A 68 -3.29 -2.58 -10.22
C TRP A 68 -4.23 -1.52 -9.68
N VAL A 69 -4.20 -1.29 -8.36
CA VAL A 69 -5.07 -0.33 -7.70
C VAL A 69 -4.26 0.68 -6.91
N PHE A 70 -4.80 1.88 -6.82
CA PHE A 70 -4.29 2.91 -5.93
C PHE A 70 -5.25 3.02 -4.75
N TYR A 71 -4.71 3.01 -3.53
CA TYR A 71 -5.51 3.12 -2.32
C TYR A 71 -4.99 4.26 -1.46
N SER A 72 -5.89 5.09 -0.96
CA SER A 72 -5.55 6.18 -0.07
C SER A 72 -6.62 6.34 1.00
N HIS A 73 -6.21 6.42 2.24
CA HIS A 73 -7.07 6.80 3.36
C HIS A 73 -6.57 8.15 3.87
N ASN A 74 -7.32 9.18 3.60
CA ASN A 74 -6.99 10.55 4.00
C ASN A 74 -7.69 10.85 5.32
N VAL A 75 -6.93 10.94 6.41
CA VAL A 75 -7.52 11.13 7.74
C VAL A 75 -8.09 12.52 7.94
N LYS A 76 -7.63 13.51 7.17
CA LYS A 76 -8.11 14.88 7.28
C LYS A 76 -9.55 15.02 6.77
N THR A 77 -9.86 14.34 5.68
CA THR A 77 -11.20 14.35 5.10
C THR A 77 -12.03 13.15 5.49
N GLY A 78 -11.38 12.10 6.00
CA GLY A 78 -12.02 10.82 6.29
C GLY A 78 -12.28 9.99 5.04
N ALA A 79 -11.86 10.47 3.87
CA ALA A 79 -12.13 9.78 2.61
C ALA A 79 -11.21 8.58 2.42
N VAL A 80 -11.80 7.47 2.03
CA VAL A 80 -11.07 6.29 1.59
C VAL A 80 -11.35 6.15 0.09
N VAL A 81 -10.29 6.16 -0.70
CA VAL A 81 -10.41 6.12 -2.16
C VAL A 81 -9.65 4.92 -2.68
N ARG A 82 -10.30 4.17 -3.55
CA ARG A 82 -9.67 3.09 -4.29
C ARG A 82 -9.89 3.35 -5.77
N ILE A 83 -8.81 3.35 -6.52
CA ILE A 83 -8.88 3.55 -7.97
C ILE A 83 -8.29 2.30 -8.62
N ASN A 84 -9.09 1.63 -9.44
CA ASN A 84 -8.58 0.53 -10.24
C ASN A 84 -7.83 1.13 -11.42
N MET A 85 -6.52 1.22 -11.30
CA MET A 85 -5.68 1.85 -12.30
C MET A 85 -5.64 1.06 -13.60
N SER A 86 -5.67 -0.27 -13.50
CA SER A 86 -5.69 -1.11 -14.69
C SER A 86 -6.90 -0.79 -15.56
N ARG A 87 -8.08 -0.70 -14.93
CA ARG A 87 -9.31 -0.39 -15.65
C ARG A 87 -9.35 1.06 -16.14
N ALA A 88 -8.81 1.97 -15.33
CA ALA A 88 -8.77 3.38 -15.72
C ALA A 88 -7.90 3.58 -16.96
N ILE A 89 -6.75 2.95 -17.00
CA ILE A 89 -5.83 3.04 -18.14
C ILE A 89 -6.45 2.37 -19.37
N GLU A 90 -7.07 1.20 -19.21
CA GLU A 90 -7.74 0.51 -20.29
C GLU A 90 -8.83 1.39 -20.91
N LYS A 91 -9.62 2.05 -20.08
CA LYS A 91 -10.67 2.94 -20.54
C LYS A 91 -10.09 4.17 -21.26
N LEU A 92 -9.02 4.70 -20.71
CA LEU A 92 -8.34 5.85 -21.31
C LEU A 92 -7.78 5.50 -22.70
N GLU A 93 -7.17 4.32 -22.82
CA GLU A 93 -6.66 3.84 -24.12
C GLU A 93 -7.81 3.66 -25.12
N GLU A 94 -8.94 3.12 -24.65
CA GLU A 94 -10.12 2.93 -25.48
C GLU A 94 -10.67 4.26 -25.99
N LEU A 95 -10.72 5.28 -25.12
CA LEU A 95 -11.26 6.59 -25.46
C LEU A 95 -10.34 7.42 -26.36
N THR A 96 -9.03 7.30 -26.17
CA THR A 96 -8.05 8.11 -26.91
C THR A 96 -7.50 7.42 -28.14
N GLY A 97 -7.57 6.10 -28.20
CA GLY A 97 -6.94 5.32 -29.28
C GLY A 97 -5.43 5.23 -29.13
N GLU A 98 -4.88 5.72 -28.03
CA GLU A 98 -3.45 5.65 -27.77
C GLU A 98 -3.14 4.50 -26.80
N SER A 99 -1.93 3.97 -26.89
CA SER A 99 -1.46 2.93 -25.97
C SER A 99 -0.54 3.54 -24.92
N PHE A 100 -0.87 3.32 -23.66
CA PHE A 100 -0.07 3.79 -22.53
C PHE A 100 0.61 2.65 -21.79
N THR A 101 0.34 1.41 -22.21
CA THR A 101 0.78 0.22 -21.50
C THR A 101 1.68 -0.62 -22.38
N GLU A 102 2.79 -1.07 -21.82
CA GLU A 102 3.63 -2.07 -22.45
C GLU A 102 3.49 -3.35 -21.61
N THR A 103 3.18 -4.45 -22.28
CA THR A 103 3.07 -5.75 -21.62
C THR A 103 4.23 -6.62 -22.07
N MET A 104 5.05 -7.02 -21.11
CA MET A 104 6.15 -7.93 -21.37
C MET A 104 5.84 -9.26 -20.73
N LYS A 105 5.91 -10.32 -21.52
CA LYS A 105 5.69 -11.68 -21.00
C LYS A 105 7.03 -12.36 -20.80
N PRO A 106 7.19 -13.07 -19.68
CA PRO A 106 8.42 -13.79 -19.41
C PRO A 106 8.67 -14.95 -20.38
#